data_85d6f9973177dfb09aabd38a1a35c393
#
_entry.id   85d6f9973177dfb09aabd38a1a35c393
#
_cell.length_a   1.000
_cell.length_b   1.000
_cell.length_c   1.000
_cell.angle_alpha   90.00
_cell.angle_beta   90.00
_cell.angle_gamma   90.00
#
_symmetry.space_group_name_H-M   'P 1'
#
loop_
_entity.id
_entity.type
_entity.pdbx_description
1 polymer ?
#
loop_
_entity_poly.entity_id
_entity_poly.type
_entity_poly.pdbx_seq_one_letter_code
_entity_poly.pdbx_strand_id
1 'polypeptide(L)'
;VVKGNCISPEHYYASCCSDEIFRDIFHGYKQALKAKRKLDFDDMILCCYELFSQRQDILNAWRRKFVYILVDEFQDINSLQYKILQMLAAPVNNLFIVGDDDQSIYHFRGARPEIMLNFTKDYPKAETVLLNVNYRCSKNILRTAMEVIGCNTRRFKKQLDTPNEEGMPVTCKEFDNPREEYMCVVAALKKRMERGEDLLNTAILLRTNQESEGLINVLMEYQVPFTMKEQLPNLFRHWICRALLAYLEMAAGDRSRKNLLEIMNRPNRYISREALNSSQINFNELREYYKDKDWMCDRITTLETHLRILGTLSPFAAINFIRKGMGFEEYLRE
;
A
#
# COMPACT_ATOMS: atom_id res chain seq x y z
N VAL A 1 5.78 11.31 -0.59
CA VAL A 1 7.21 11.64 -0.48
C VAL A 1 7.48 13.05 -1.00
N VAL A 2 7.11 13.39 -2.24
CA VAL A 2 7.44 14.69 -2.90
C VAL A 2 6.90 15.87 -2.10
N LYS A 3 5.58 15.94 -1.87
CA LYS A 3 4.95 17.03 -1.11
C LYS A 3 5.40 17.06 0.36
N GLY A 4 5.41 15.91 1.03
CA GLY A 4 5.75 15.82 2.46
C GLY A 4 7.20 16.17 2.81
N ASN A 5 8.11 16.10 1.84
CA ASN A 5 9.51 16.49 2.02
C ASN A 5 9.89 17.80 1.32
N CYS A 6 8.90 18.55 0.79
CA CYS A 6 9.12 19.80 0.06
C CYS A 6 10.09 19.64 -1.12
N ILE A 7 10.08 18.49 -1.80
CA ILE A 7 10.90 18.23 -2.98
C ILE A 7 10.18 18.85 -4.19
N SER A 8 10.90 19.63 -5.00
CA SER A 8 10.33 20.06 -6.29
C SER A 8 10.17 18.86 -7.22
N PRO A 9 9.04 18.73 -7.95
CA PRO A 9 8.85 17.67 -8.95
C PRO A 9 9.97 17.62 -10.00
N GLU A 10 10.60 18.76 -10.29
CA GLU A 10 11.73 18.88 -11.21
C GLU A 10 13.00 18.18 -10.70
N HIS A 11 13.13 18.04 -9.38
CA HIS A 11 14.26 17.41 -8.70
C HIS A 11 13.94 16.04 -8.10
N TYR A 12 12.80 15.46 -8.47
CA TYR A 12 12.41 14.11 -8.04
C TYR A 12 12.62 13.12 -9.18
N TYR A 13 13.36 12.07 -8.90
CA TYR A 13 13.63 10.97 -9.84
C TYR A 13 12.69 9.81 -9.53
N ALA A 14 11.80 9.51 -10.47
CA ALA A 14 10.83 8.44 -10.33
C ALA A 14 11.45 7.09 -10.66
N SER A 15 11.16 6.06 -9.84
CA SER A 15 11.67 4.70 -10.09
C SER A 15 10.77 3.87 -11.03
N CYS A 16 9.53 4.30 -11.28
CA CYS A 16 8.52 3.52 -12.01
C CYS A 16 8.21 4.06 -13.42
N CYS A 17 8.67 5.25 -13.77
CA CYS A 17 8.46 5.87 -15.09
C CYS A 17 9.56 6.92 -15.35
N SER A 18 9.61 7.49 -16.58
CA SER A 18 10.52 8.61 -16.85
C SER A 18 10.14 9.85 -16.05
N ASP A 19 11.13 10.70 -15.76
CA ASP A 19 10.94 11.91 -14.97
C ASP A 19 9.95 12.89 -15.64
N GLU A 20 9.91 12.94 -16.96
CA GLU A 20 8.97 13.73 -17.73
C GLU A 20 7.54 13.25 -17.54
N ILE A 21 7.28 11.97 -17.73
CA ILE A 21 5.97 11.34 -17.48
C ILE A 21 5.53 11.56 -16.04
N PHE A 22 6.44 11.41 -15.07
CA PHE A 22 6.13 11.67 -13.67
C PHE A 22 5.65 13.12 -13.46
N ARG A 23 6.36 14.11 -14.02
CA ARG A 23 6.01 15.53 -13.90
C ARG A 23 4.64 15.82 -14.51
N ASP A 24 4.36 15.29 -15.67
CA ASP A 24 3.06 15.46 -16.35
C ASP A 24 1.92 14.88 -15.53
N ILE A 25 2.09 13.67 -15.00
CA ILE A 25 1.12 13.04 -14.09
C ILE A 25 0.93 13.89 -12.84
N PHE A 26 2.02 14.34 -12.22
CA PHE A 26 1.98 15.14 -10.99
C PHE A 26 1.24 16.46 -11.21
N HIS A 27 1.53 17.18 -12.29
CA HIS A 27 0.87 18.43 -12.63
C HIS A 27 -0.60 18.21 -12.99
N GLY A 28 -0.91 17.20 -13.80
CA GLY A 28 -2.29 16.83 -14.13
C GLY A 28 -3.12 16.45 -12.89
N TYR A 29 -2.52 15.71 -11.96
CA TYR A 29 -3.15 15.37 -10.68
C TYR A 29 -3.46 16.63 -9.84
N LYS A 30 -2.49 17.56 -9.70
CA LYS A 30 -2.70 18.83 -8.99
C LYS A 30 -3.81 19.67 -9.63
N GLN A 31 -3.84 19.77 -10.96
CA GLN A 31 -4.90 20.48 -11.68
C GLN A 31 -6.26 19.84 -11.46
N ALA A 32 -6.35 18.51 -11.48
CA ALA A 32 -7.59 17.78 -11.24
C ALA A 32 -8.13 17.98 -9.81
N LEU A 33 -7.24 17.99 -8.80
CA LEU A 33 -7.63 18.31 -7.42
C LEU A 33 -8.16 19.75 -7.32
N LYS A 34 -7.46 20.71 -7.90
CA LYS A 34 -7.86 22.13 -7.90
C LYS A 34 -9.21 22.33 -8.59
N ALA A 35 -9.43 21.72 -9.76
CA ALA A 35 -10.70 21.80 -10.48
C ALA A 35 -11.87 21.22 -9.66
N LYS A 36 -11.64 20.18 -8.90
CA LYS A 36 -12.63 19.54 -8.03
C LYS A 36 -12.74 20.19 -6.64
N ARG A 37 -11.94 21.23 -6.34
CA ARG A 37 -11.83 21.87 -5.01
C ARG A 37 -11.58 20.85 -3.90
N LYS A 38 -10.65 19.91 -4.12
CA LYS A 38 -10.27 18.87 -3.18
C LYS A 38 -8.78 19.00 -2.82
N LEU A 39 -8.44 18.52 -1.63
CA LEU A 39 -7.08 18.38 -1.13
C LEU A 39 -6.82 16.91 -0.84
N ASP A 40 -5.60 16.46 -1.05
CA ASP A 40 -5.12 15.21 -0.47
C ASP A 40 -4.50 15.46 0.93
N PHE A 41 -4.11 14.40 1.61
CA PHE A 41 -3.55 14.50 2.97
C PHE A 41 -2.26 15.32 3.02
N ASP A 42 -1.39 15.18 2.03
CA ASP A 42 -0.16 15.97 1.95
C ASP A 42 -0.45 17.45 1.68
N ASP A 43 -1.48 17.76 0.85
CA ASP A 43 -1.90 19.13 0.58
C ASP A 43 -2.38 19.84 1.85
N MET A 44 -3.05 19.15 2.77
CA MET A 44 -3.51 19.76 4.03
C MET A 44 -2.32 20.27 4.85
N ILE A 45 -1.26 19.46 4.92
CA ILE A 45 -0.03 19.84 5.67
C ILE A 45 0.71 20.95 4.92
N LEU A 46 0.81 20.86 3.59
CA LEU A 46 1.45 21.88 2.76
C LEU A 46 0.74 23.23 2.85
N CYS A 47 -0.59 23.26 2.75
CA CYS A 47 -1.38 24.48 2.90
C CYS A 47 -1.23 25.09 4.30
N CYS A 48 -1.14 24.26 5.35
CA CYS A 48 -0.87 24.72 6.71
C CYS A 48 0.51 25.41 6.78
N TYR A 49 1.54 24.82 6.22
CA TYR A 49 2.87 25.39 6.16
C TYR A 49 2.90 26.73 5.38
N GLU A 50 2.26 26.77 4.21
CA GLU A 50 2.13 27.99 3.40
C GLU A 50 1.37 29.09 4.15
N LEU A 51 0.26 28.73 4.80
CA LEU A 51 -0.52 29.67 5.61
C LEU A 51 0.34 30.29 6.73
N PHE A 52 1.04 29.48 7.50
CA PHE A 52 1.91 29.97 8.58
C PHE A 52 3.10 30.78 8.07
N SER A 53 3.60 30.47 6.88
CA SER A 53 4.69 31.23 6.24
C SER A 53 4.22 32.62 5.79
N GLN A 54 2.98 32.75 5.28
CA GLN A 54 2.45 34.00 4.72
C GLN A 54 1.69 34.85 5.74
N ARG A 55 1.06 34.22 6.74
CA ARG A 55 0.17 34.87 7.71
C ARG A 55 0.72 34.74 9.13
N GLN A 56 1.66 35.64 9.46
CA GLN A 56 2.28 35.67 10.79
C GLN A 56 1.28 35.98 11.92
N ASP A 57 0.21 36.69 11.64
CA ASP A 57 -0.89 36.94 12.57
C ASP A 57 -1.56 35.62 13.01
N ILE A 58 -1.83 34.73 12.05
CA ILE A 58 -2.43 33.41 12.31
C ILE A 58 -1.42 32.52 13.06
N LEU A 59 -0.19 32.45 12.59
CA LEU A 59 0.85 31.68 13.28
C LEU A 59 1.02 32.12 14.74
N ASN A 60 1.07 33.44 15.00
CA ASN A 60 1.20 33.96 16.35
C ASN A 60 -0.05 33.67 17.22
N ALA A 61 -1.25 33.62 16.63
CA ALA A 61 -2.44 33.19 17.36
C ALA A 61 -2.32 31.72 17.83
N TRP A 62 -1.81 30.83 16.95
CA TRP A 62 -1.59 29.44 17.31
C TRP A 62 -0.45 29.25 18.32
N ARG A 63 0.65 30.00 18.21
CA ARG A 63 1.74 30.02 19.20
C ARG A 63 1.26 30.39 20.61
N ARG A 64 0.36 31.36 20.70
CA ARG A 64 -0.27 31.73 22.02
C ARG A 64 -1.17 30.64 22.55
N LYS A 65 -1.81 29.86 21.67
CA LYS A 65 -2.70 28.76 22.07
C LYS A 65 -1.92 27.52 22.54
N PHE A 66 -0.81 27.22 21.90
CA PHE A 66 0.04 26.07 22.23
C PHE A 66 1.25 26.51 23.04
N VAL A 67 1.10 26.55 24.36
CA VAL A 67 2.20 26.88 25.26
C VAL A 67 3.22 25.73 25.38
N TYR A 68 2.74 24.51 25.28
CA TYR A 68 3.53 23.28 25.26
C TYR A 68 3.15 22.47 24.03
N ILE A 69 4.16 21.90 23.36
CA ILE A 69 3.97 21.02 22.21
C ILE A 69 4.61 19.69 22.55
N LEU A 70 3.81 18.63 22.61
CA LEU A 70 4.26 17.26 22.87
C LEU A 70 4.00 16.44 21.61
N VAL A 71 5.04 15.74 21.13
CA VAL A 71 4.98 14.94 19.92
C VAL A 71 5.41 13.52 20.23
N ASP A 72 4.50 12.60 19.99
CA ASP A 72 4.74 11.17 20.12
C ASP A 72 5.11 10.57 18.74
N GLU A 73 5.74 9.39 18.74
CA GLU A 73 6.22 8.69 17.53
C GLU A 73 7.05 9.60 16.60
N PHE A 74 7.91 10.41 17.19
CA PHE A 74 8.65 11.46 16.48
C PHE A 74 9.56 10.93 15.36
N GLN A 75 9.96 9.65 15.37
CA GLN A 75 10.73 9.01 14.30
C GLN A 75 9.95 8.92 12.97
N ASP A 76 8.61 9.04 12.99
CA ASP A 76 7.76 8.87 11.81
C ASP A 76 7.37 10.16 11.11
N ILE A 77 7.85 11.31 11.60
CA ILE A 77 7.55 12.61 10.99
C ILE A 77 8.34 12.81 9.68
N ASN A 78 7.76 13.60 8.78
CA ASN A 78 8.42 14.07 7.57
C ASN A 78 8.97 15.49 7.72
N SER A 79 9.74 15.95 6.75
CA SER A 79 10.40 17.27 6.80
C SER A 79 9.40 18.44 6.87
N LEU A 80 8.23 18.31 6.24
CA LEU A 80 7.22 19.37 6.25
C LEU A 80 6.53 19.49 7.61
N GLN A 81 6.20 18.36 8.22
CA GLN A 81 5.68 18.31 9.59
C GLN A 81 6.66 18.91 10.58
N TYR A 82 7.94 18.58 10.45
CA TYR A 82 8.98 19.15 11.31
C TYR A 82 9.10 20.66 11.17
N LYS A 83 9.06 21.21 9.95
CA LYS A 83 9.06 22.67 9.73
C LYS A 83 7.88 23.36 10.41
N ILE A 84 6.69 22.78 10.32
CA ILE A 84 5.50 23.31 11.00
C ILE A 84 5.68 23.30 12.51
N LEU A 85 6.23 22.22 13.07
CA LEU A 85 6.53 22.13 14.51
C LEU A 85 7.53 23.21 14.93
N GLN A 86 8.60 23.43 14.17
CA GLN A 86 9.58 24.50 14.44
C GLN A 86 8.93 25.88 14.40
N MET A 87 8.05 26.15 13.41
CA MET A 87 7.33 27.40 13.32
C MET A 87 6.43 27.63 14.54
N LEU A 88 5.73 26.62 15.00
CA LEU A 88 4.83 26.70 16.15
C LEU A 88 5.59 26.84 17.48
N ALA A 89 6.70 26.13 17.63
CA ALA A 89 7.48 26.13 18.87
C ALA A 89 8.25 27.44 19.11
N ALA A 90 8.68 28.09 18.01
CA ALA A 90 9.45 29.35 18.12
C ALA A 90 8.62 30.51 18.66
N PRO A 91 9.20 31.46 19.42
CA PRO A 91 10.63 31.50 19.85
C PRO A 91 10.88 30.76 21.17
N VAL A 92 9.85 30.32 21.87
CA VAL A 92 9.97 29.76 23.24
C VAL A 92 10.57 28.36 23.24
N ASN A 93 10.23 27.54 22.21
CA ASN A 93 10.71 26.17 22.02
C ASN A 93 10.35 25.22 23.18
N ASN A 94 9.16 25.37 23.75
CA ASN A 94 8.59 24.40 24.70
C ASN A 94 8.14 23.14 23.94
N LEU A 95 9.10 22.40 23.44
CA LEU A 95 8.88 21.22 22.60
C LEU A 95 9.39 19.97 23.33
N PHE A 96 8.51 18.99 23.49
CA PHE A 96 8.82 17.69 24.06
C PHE A 96 8.54 16.62 22.99
N ILE A 97 9.54 15.84 22.67
CA ILE A 97 9.41 14.76 21.68
C ILE A 97 9.66 13.40 22.33
N VAL A 98 8.88 12.42 21.91
CA VAL A 98 9.07 11.01 22.29
C VAL A 98 9.11 10.18 21.03
N GLY A 99 9.98 9.19 20.99
CA GLY A 99 10.07 8.27 19.85
C GLY A 99 11.15 7.23 20.04
N ASP A 100 11.17 6.28 19.13
CA ASP A 100 12.16 5.20 19.07
C ASP A 100 12.66 5.08 17.63
N ASP A 101 13.89 5.52 17.38
CA ASP A 101 14.53 5.48 16.07
C ASP A 101 14.62 4.04 15.50
N ASP A 102 14.67 3.02 16.34
CA ASP A 102 14.66 1.61 15.94
C ASP A 102 13.29 1.14 15.42
N GLN A 103 12.22 1.89 15.70
CA GLN A 103 10.87 1.61 15.24
C GLN A 103 10.46 2.41 13.99
N SER A 104 11.37 3.14 13.36
CA SER A 104 11.09 3.91 12.14
C SER A 104 10.91 3.00 10.93
N ILE A 105 9.67 2.60 10.65
CA ILE A 105 9.29 1.71 9.53
C ILE A 105 8.50 2.42 8.42
N TYR A 106 8.22 3.72 8.54
CA TYR A 106 7.43 4.51 7.60
C TYR A 106 8.24 5.36 6.62
N HIS A 107 9.50 5.00 6.37
CA HIS A 107 10.36 5.70 5.41
C HIS A 107 9.73 5.78 4.01
N PHE A 108 9.04 4.71 3.58
CA PHE A 108 8.31 4.67 2.30
C PHE A 108 7.14 5.67 2.22
N ARG A 109 6.64 6.17 3.36
CA ARG A 109 5.66 7.27 3.45
C ARG A 109 6.30 8.65 3.59
N GLY A 110 7.63 8.73 3.61
CA GLY A 110 8.37 9.98 3.72
C GLY A 110 8.84 10.32 5.13
N ALA A 111 8.71 9.40 6.10
CA ALA A 111 9.31 9.56 7.42
C ALA A 111 10.83 9.72 7.32
N ARG A 112 11.39 10.56 8.17
CA ARG A 112 12.82 10.88 8.20
C ARG A 112 13.38 10.75 9.60
N PRO A 113 13.80 9.55 10.02
CA PRO A 113 14.36 9.33 11.36
C PRO A 113 15.60 10.19 11.66
N GLU A 114 16.29 10.66 10.60
CA GLU A 114 17.42 11.59 10.76
C GLU A 114 17.03 12.89 11.47
N ILE A 115 15.77 13.31 11.38
CA ILE A 115 15.26 14.49 12.10
C ILE A 115 15.38 14.26 13.60
N MET A 116 14.95 13.09 14.08
CA MET A 116 15.07 12.71 15.48
C MET A 116 16.53 12.60 15.92
N LEU A 117 17.36 11.94 15.13
CA LEU A 117 18.79 11.76 15.42
C LEU A 117 19.57 13.08 15.48
N ASN A 118 19.11 14.10 14.75
CA ASN A 118 19.74 15.43 14.72
C ASN A 118 19.04 16.46 15.60
N PHE A 119 18.01 16.08 16.35
CA PHE A 119 17.19 17.02 17.13
C PHE A 119 18.01 17.92 18.06
N THR A 120 19.02 17.37 18.74
CA THR A 120 19.91 18.14 19.63
C THR A 120 20.82 19.12 18.89
N LYS A 121 21.01 18.97 17.57
CA LYS A 121 21.71 19.97 16.76
C LYS A 121 20.83 21.19 16.50
N ASP A 122 19.54 20.97 16.26
CA ASP A 122 18.58 22.05 16.06
C ASP A 122 18.19 22.73 17.37
N TYR A 123 18.19 21.97 18.48
CA TYR A 123 17.89 22.42 19.84
C TYR A 123 19.05 22.07 20.79
N PRO A 124 20.15 22.84 20.82
CA PRO A 124 21.31 22.51 21.63
C PRO A 124 21.12 22.49 23.15
N LYS A 125 20.02 23.09 23.64
CA LYS A 125 19.65 23.10 25.06
C LYS A 125 18.66 21.95 25.41
N ALA A 126 18.33 21.08 24.45
CA ALA A 126 17.45 19.97 24.73
C ALA A 126 18.14 18.92 25.60
N GLU A 127 17.44 18.47 26.62
CA GLU A 127 17.84 17.35 27.46
C GLU A 127 17.31 16.05 26.85
N THR A 128 18.18 15.04 26.84
CA THR A 128 17.82 13.71 26.33
C THR A 128 17.68 12.74 27.48
N VAL A 129 16.53 12.12 27.60
CA VAL A 129 16.24 11.06 28.58
C VAL A 129 16.06 9.73 27.84
N LEU A 130 16.82 8.73 28.21
CA LEU A 130 16.71 7.40 27.66
C LEU A 130 15.82 6.52 28.54
N LEU A 131 14.73 5.98 27.97
CA LEU A 131 13.89 4.97 28.62
C LEU A 131 14.44 3.59 28.25
N ASN A 132 15.31 3.06 29.11
CA ASN A 132 16.07 1.84 28.83
C ASN A 132 15.47 0.55 29.44
N VAL A 133 14.33 0.64 30.11
CA VAL A 133 13.67 -0.53 30.69
C VAL A 133 12.45 -0.93 29.84
N ASN A 134 12.51 -2.14 29.29
CA ASN A 134 11.43 -2.75 28.54
C ASN A 134 10.58 -3.63 29.44
N TYR A 135 9.35 -3.21 29.72
CA TYR A 135 8.40 -3.97 30.56
C TYR A 135 7.49 -4.92 29.76
N ARG A 136 7.65 -4.98 28.43
CA ARG A 136 6.76 -5.75 27.53
C ARG A 136 7.32 -7.14 27.22
N CYS A 137 8.59 -7.23 26.86
CA CYS A 137 9.18 -8.43 26.28
C CYS A 137 9.88 -9.27 27.36
N SER A 138 9.92 -10.59 27.17
CA SER A 138 10.86 -11.46 27.88
C SER A 138 12.32 -11.20 27.47
N LYS A 139 13.27 -11.66 28.28
CA LYS A 139 14.71 -11.46 28.00
C LYS A 139 15.13 -12.04 26.66
N ASN A 140 14.63 -13.23 26.30
CA ASN A 140 14.95 -13.88 25.03
C ASN A 140 14.46 -13.08 23.83
N ILE A 141 13.24 -12.51 23.88
CA ILE A 141 12.71 -11.66 22.81
C ILE A 141 13.53 -10.38 22.70
N LEU A 142 13.79 -9.71 23.83
CA LEU A 142 14.54 -8.46 23.84
C LEU A 142 15.96 -8.66 23.30
N ARG A 143 16.67 -9.71 23.72
CA ARG A 143 18.02 -10.03 23.24
C ARG A 143 18.05 -10.23 21.73
N THR A 144 17.14 -11.07 21.19
CA THR A 144 17.06 -11.32 19.75
C THR A 144 16.73 -10.05 18.98
N ALA A 145 15.80 -9.21 19.47
CA ALA A 145 15.47 -7.95 18.85
C ALA A 145 16.67 -6.98 18.82
N MET A 146 17.42 -6.90 19.93
CA MET A 146 18.62 -6.08 20.02
C MET A 146 19.76 -6.56 19.10
N GLU A 147 19.91 -7.87 18.91
CA GLU A 147 20.87 -8.43 17.95
C GLU A 147 20.49 -8.06 16.51
N VAL A 148 19.24 -8.21 16.13
CA VAL A 148 18.74 -7.85 14.79
C VAL A 148 18.93 -6.36 14.51
N ILE A 149 18.48 -5.49 15.43
CA ILE A 149 18.56 -4.03 15.21
C ILE A 149 19.99 -3.52 15.34
N GLY A 150 20.87 -4.24 16.01
CA GLY A 150 22.29 -3.92 16.14
C GLY A 150 23.04 -3.85 14.81
N CYS A 151 22.51 -4.45 13.73
CA CYS A 151 23.03 -4.33 12.36
C CYS A 151 22.89 -2.92 11.80
N ASN A 152 21.97 -2.10 12.32
CA ASN A 152 21.81 -0.71 11.91
C ASN A 152 22.90 0.17 12.53
N THR A 153 23.60 0.92 11.69
CA THR A 153 24.69 1.83 12.11
C THR A 153 24.22 3.24 12.46
N ARG A 154 23.10 3.69 11.89
CA ARG A 154 22.53 5.03 12.08
C ARG A 154 21.39 4.97 13.10
N ARG A 155 21.75 4.92 14.38
CA ARG A 155 20.80 4.85 15.50
C ARG A 155 21.40 5.43 16.76
N PHE A 156 20.57 5.78 17.74
CA PHE A 156 21.04 6.05 19.09
C PHE A 156 21.64 4.78 19.70
N LYS A 157 22.82 4.92 20.30
CA LYS A 157 23.38 3.82 21.09
C LYS A 157 22.59 3.69 22.37
N LYS A 158 21.82 2.63 22.46
CA LYS A 158 21.00 2.30 23.64
C LYS A 158 21.17 0.84 24.02
N GLN A 159 21.15 0.60 25.31
CA GLN A 159 21.17 -0.73 25.88
C GLN A 159 19.88 -0.88 26.67
N LEU A 160 19.02 -1.76 26.21
CA LEU A 160 17.73 -2.03 26.85
C LEU A 160 17.86 -3.23 27.77
N ASP A 161 17.18 -3.16 28.90
CA ASP A 161 17.03 -4.26 29.85
C ASP A 161 15.56 -4.52 30.13
N THR A 162 15.25 -5.68 30.73
CA THR A 162 13.89 -6.02 31.12
C THR A 162 13.88 -6.77 32.47
N PRO A 163 12.96 -6.41 33.38
CA PRO A 163 12.75 -7.13 34.61
C PRO A 163 12.00 -8.45 34.41
N ASN A 164 11.47 -8.71 33.22
CA ASN A 164 10.69 -9.90 32.92
C ASN A 164 11.58 -11.14 32.90
N GLU A 165 10.96 -12.32 33.00
CA GLU A 165 11.63 -13.60 32.95
C GLU A 165 12.30 -13.89 31.61
N GLU A 166 13.14 -14.92 31.54
CA GLU A 166 13.79 -15.38 30.30
C GLU A 166 12.78 -15.62 29.16
N GLY A 167 11.66 -16.27 29.48
CA GLY A 167 10.65 -16.66 28.50
C GLY A 167 11.12 -17.82 27.60
N MET A 168 10.28 -18.14 26.59
CA MET A 168 10.65 -19.17 25.62
C MET A 168 11.68 -18.62 24.62
N PRO A 169 12.60 -19.48 24.12
CA PRO A 169 13.53 -19.08 23.06
C PRO A 169 12.78 -18.63 21.79
N VAL A 170 13.32 -17.64 21.12
CA VAL A 170 12.86 -17.26 19.77
C VAL A 170 13.28 -18.35 18.80
N THR A 171 12.34 -18.82 17.99
CA THR A 171 12.58 -19.90 17.03
C THR A 171 12.53 -19.33 15.61
N CYS A 172 13.54 -19.62 14.80
CA CYS A 172 13.56 -19.34 13.39
C CYS A 172 13.49 -20.66 12.61
N LYS A 173 12.65 -20.73 11.58
CA LYS A 173 12.50 -21.89 10.70
C LYS A 173 12.46 -21.45 9.26
N GLU A 174 13.06 -22.24 8.40
CA GLU A 174 13.02 -22.09 6.96
C GLU A 174 12.20 -23.23 6.34
N PHE A 175 11.46 -22.95 5.29
CA PHE A 175 10.58 -23.89 4.60
C PHE A 175 10.79 -23.82 3.09
N ASP A 176 10.66 -24.95 2.41
CA ASP A 176 10.82 -25.02 0.96
C ASP A 176 9.64 -24.39 0.19
N ASN A 177 8.47 -24.34 0.84
CA ASN A 177 7.27 -23.75 0.24
C ASN A 177 6.33 -23.14 1.28
N PRO A 178 5.47 -22.17 0.88
CA PRO A 178 4.55 -21.50 1.80
C PRO A 178 3.55 -22.44 2.49
N ARG A 179 3.17 -23.56 1.86
CA ARG A 179 2.20 -24.49 2.47
C ARG A 179 2.80 -25.18 3.69
N GLU A 180 4.06 -25.57 3.65
CA GLU A 180 4.75 -26.15 4.79
C GLU A 180 4.86 -25.17 5.97
N GLU A 181 5.16 -23.91 5.67
CA GLU A 181 5.14 -22.81 6.65
C GLU A 181 3.76 -22.71 7.31
N TYR A 182 2.68 -22.62 6.53
CA TYR A 182 1.31 -22.52 7.04
C TYR A 182 0.92 -23.73 7.90
N MET A 183 1.30 -24.93 7.46
CA MET A 183 1.05 -26.17 8.23
C MET A 183 1.79 -26.17 9.55
N CYS A 184 3.04 -25.68 9.59
CA CYS A 184 3.79 -25.53 10.83
C CYS A 184 3.11 -24.57 11.81
N VAL A 185 2.62 -23.42 11.31
CA VAL A 185 1.86 -22.44 12.12
C VAL A 185 0.59 -23.08 12.67
N VAL A 186 -0.21 -23.74 11.83
CA VAL A 186 -1.45 -24.40 12.25
C VAL A 186 -1.18 -25.49 13.29
N ALA A 187 -0.16 -26.31 13.09
CA ALA A 187 0.22 -27.35 14.05
C ALA A 187 0.61 -26.75 15.42
N ALA A 188 1.33 -25.62 15.42
CA ALA A 188 1.69 -24.94 16.65
C ALA A 188 0.45 -24.38 17.38
N LEU A 189 -0.51 -23.80 16.64
CA LEU A 189 -1.75 -23.28 17.20
C LEU A 189 -2.65 -24.41 17.76
N LYS A 190 -2.81 -25.51 17.02
CA LYS A 190 -3.57 -26.68 17.50
C LYS A 190 -3.00 -27.25 18.78
N LYS A 191 -1.67 -27.40 18.87
CA LYS A 191 -1.01 -27.89 20.09
C LYS A 191 -1.29 -26.98 21.28
N ARG A 192 -1.41 -25.66 21.08
CA ARG A 192 -1.80 -24.72 22.15
C ARG A 192 -3.26 -24.91 22.55
N MET A 193 -4.16 -25.05 21.55
CA MET A 193 -5.59 -25.34 21.81
C MET A 193 -5.78 -26.63 22.57
N GLU A 194 -5.06 -27.71 22.23
CA GLU A 194 -5.10 -28.99 22.93
C GLU A 194 -4.66 -28.90 24.41
N ARG A 195 -3.80 -27.92 24.72
CA ARG A 195 -3.38 -27.62 26.10
C ARG A 195 -4.36 -26.70 26.84
N GLY A 196 -5.45 -26.26 26.18
CA GLY A 196 -6.40 -25.34 26.77
C GLY A 196 -5.89 -23.89 26.83
N GLU A 197 -4.83 -23.56 26.08
CA GLU A 197 -4.30 -22.18 26.03
C GLU A 197 -5.24 -21.27 25.20
N ASP A 198 -5.49 -20.07 25.71
CA ASP A 198 -6.23 -19.06 24.98
C ASP A 198 -5.39 -18.47 23.82
N LEU A 199 -5.95 -18.45 22.61
CA LEU A 199 -5.30 -17.88 21.44
C LEU A 199 -5.53 -16.37 21.27
N LEU A 200 -6.35 -15.72 22.09
CA LEU A 200 -6.65 -14.28 21.98
C LEU A 200 -5.40 -13.39 22.03
N ASN A 201 -4.36 -13.85 22.72
CA ASN A 201 -3.08 -13.14 22.83
C ASN A 201 -2.04 -13.61 21.79
N THR A 202 -2.48 -14.28 20.71
CA THR A 202 -1.61 -14.76 19.65
C THR A 202 -1.81 -13.92 18.40
N ALA A 203 -0.74 -13.40 17.81
CA ALA A 203 -0.78 -12.68 16.55
C ALA A 203 0.14 -13.32 15.52
N ILE A 204 -0.31 -13.35 14.26
CA ILE A 204 0.50 -13.74 13.10
C ILE A 204 0.72 -12.49 12.28
N LEU A 205 1.98 -12.10 12.10
CA LEU A 205 2.38 -10.95 11.32
C LEU A 205 2.92 -11.41 9.96
N LEU A 206 2.41 -10.81 8.90
CA LEU A 206 2.79 -11.12 7.52
C LEU A 206 3.40 -9.88 6.86
N ARG A 207 4.26 -10.07 5.88
CA ARG A 207 4.91 -8.96 5.17
C ARG A 207 3.95 -8.20 4.28
N THR A 208 3.03 -8.92 3.63
CA THR A 208 2.03 -8.35 2.73
C THR A 208 0.64 -8.94 2.99
N ASN A 209 -0.41 -8.19 2.64
CA ASN A 209 -1.79 -8.67 2.76
C ASN A 209 -2.08 -9.86 1.82
N GLN A 210 -1.31 -10.02 0.73
CA GLN A 210 -1.50 -11.13 -0.21
C GLN A 210 -1.08 -12.48 0.39
N GLU A 211 -0.06 -12.49 1.24
CA GLU A 211 0.42 -13.71 1.92
C GLU A 211 -0.64 -14.29 2.86
N SER A 212 -1.55 -13.46 3.36
CA SER A 212 -2.60 -13.91 4.29
C SER A 212 -3.57 -14.92 3.69
N GLU A 213 -3.82 -14.87 2.37
CA GLU A 213 -4.84 -15.71 1.72
C GLU A 213 -4.52 -17.21 1.86
N GLY A 214 -3.27 -17.59 1.58
CA GLY A 214 -2.85 -18.99 1.70
C GLY A 214 -2.96 -19.51 3.13
N LEU A 215 -2.52 -18.71 4.10
CA LEU A 215 -2.60 -19.06 5.53
C LEU A 215 -4.06 -19.17 5.99
N ILE A 216 -4.93 -18.26 5.59
CA ILE A 216 -6.34 -18.27 5.96
C ILE A 216 -7.04 -19.52 5.46
N ASN A 217 -6.79 -19.92 4.21
CA ASN A 217 -7.36 -21.13 3.64
C ASN A 217 -6.97 -22.37 4.50
N VAL A 218 -5.72 -22.45 4.95
CA VAL A 218 -5.27 -23.54 5.80
C VAL A 218 -5.87 -23.45 7.21
N LEU A 219 -5.95 -22.24 7.81
CA LEU A 219 -6.63 -22.07 9.11
C LEU A 219 -8.10 -22.50 9.06
N MET A 220 -8.81 -22.17 7.98
CA MET A 220 -10.20 -22.59 7.78
C MET A 220 -10.32 -24.12 7.56
N GLU A 221 -9.44 -24.70 6.74
CA GLU A 221 -9.38 -26.14 6.48
C GLU A 221 -9.22 -26.93 7.79
N TYR A 222 -8.41 -26.42 8.69
CA TYR A 222 -8.12 -27.05 9.98
C TYR A 222 -8.96 -26.53 11.15
N GLN A 223 -9.98 -25.70 10.88
CA GLN A 223 -10.92 -25.16 11.87
C GLN A 223 -10.25 -24.42 13.04
N VAL A 224 -9.15 -23.71 12.78
CA VAL A 224 -8.50 -22.84 13.76
C VAL A 224 -9.19 -21.48 13.75
N PRO A 225 -9.74 -21.00 14.89
CA PRO A 225 -10.40 -19.70 14.94
C PRO A 225 -9.38 -18.57 14.78
N PHE A 226 -9.73 -17.54 13.99
CA PHE A 226 -8.90 -16.35 13.80
C PHE A 226 -9.76 -15.12 13.57
N THR A 227 -9.17 -13.94 13.77
CA THR A 227 -9.73 -12.64 13.37
C THR A 227 -8.73 -11.92 12.49
N MET A 228 -9.22 -11.10 11.58
CA MET A 228 -8.37 -10.30 10.71
C MET A 228 -8.58 -8.81 10.99
N LYS A 229 -7.49 -8.05 11.03
CA LYS A 229 -7.55 -6.58 11.14
C LYS A 229 -8.10 -5.94 9.87
N GLU A 230 -7.76 -6.49 8.70
CA GLU A 230 -8.23 -6.01 7.40
C GLU A 230 -9.05 -7.09 6.70
N GLN A 231 -10.03 -6.68 5.91
CA GLN A 231 -10.79 -7.64 5.09
C GLN A 231 -9.90 -8.18 3.96
N LEU A 232 -10.01 -9.48 3.70
CA LEU A 232 -9.38 -10.08 2.52
C LEU A 232 -9.86 -9.34 1.25
N PRO A 233 -8.94 -9.00 0.36
CA PRO A 233 -9.36 -8.52 -0.95
C PRO A 233 -10.21 -9.61 -1.61
N ASN A 234 -11.44 -9.26 -1.96
CA ASN A 234 -12.30 -10.17 -2.70
C ASN A 234 -11.68 -10.41 -4.09
N LEU A 235 -11.11 -11.60 -4.31
CA LEU A 235 -10.47 -11.99 -5.57
C LEU A 235 -11.39 -11.81 -6.78
N PHE A 236 -12.70 -12.00 -6.62
CA PHE A 236 -13.66 -11.74 -7.69
C PHE A 236 -13.74 -10.26 -8.09
N ARG A 237 -13.26 -9.34 -7.26
CA ARG A 237 -13.10 -7.92 -7.59
C ARG A 237 -11.76 -7.59 -8.25
N HIS A 238 -10.82 -8.54 -8.28
CA HIS A 238 -9.57 -8.36 -8.99
C HIS A 238 -9.83 -8.16 -10.49
N TRP A 239 -9.06 -7.29 -11.13
CA TRP A 239 -9.31 -6.92 -12.52
C TRP A 239 -9.26 -8.10 -13.49
N ILE A 240 -8.42 -9.13 -13.22
CA ILE A 240 -8.38 -10.37 -13.99
C ILE A 240 -9.71 -11.10 -13.93
N CYS A 241 -10.24 -11.32 -12.72
CA CYS A 241 -11.53 -11.98 -12.55
C CYS A 241 -12.67 -11.18 -13.18
N ARG A 242 -12.65 -9.84 -13.04
CA ARG A 242 -13.62 -8.97 -13.72
C ARG A 242 -13.55 -9.09 -15.24
N ALA A 243 -12.34 -9.15 -15.80
CA ALA A 243 -12.17 -9.35 -17.24
C ALA A 243 -12.70 -10.71 -17.70
N LEU A 244 -12.41 -11.80 -16.96
CA LEU A 244 -12.96 -13.12 -17.25
C LEU A 244 -14.50 -13.15 -17.18
N LEU A 245 -15.07 -12.56 -16.14
CA LEU A 245 -16.54 -12.45 -16.00
C LEU A 245 -17.14 -11.61 -17.13
N ALA A 246 -16.53 -10.48 -17.49
CA ALA A 246 -16.99 -9.65 -18.59
C ALA A 246 -16.98 -10.39 -19.94
N TYR A 247 -15.96 -11.24 -20.19
CA TYR A 247 -15.94 -12.11 -21.36
C TYR A 247 -17.12 -13.08 -21.36
N LEU A 248 -17.42 -13.74 -20.23
CA LEU A 248 -18.51 -14.69 -20.10
C LEU A 248 -19.88 -13.99 -20.22
N GLU A 249 -20.07 -12.83 -19.61
CA GLU A 249 -21.29 -12.03 -19.71
C GLU A 249 -21.55 -11.58 -21.15
N MET A 250 -20.51 -11.08 -21.84
CA MET A 250 -20.63 -10.71 -23.25
C MET A 250 -20.87 -11.92 -24.16
N ALA A 251 -20.31 -13.08 -23.86
CA ALA A 251 -20.59 -14.33 -24.57
C ALA A 251 -22.04 -14.78 -24.36
N ALA A 252 -22.61 -14.53 -23.19
CA ALA A 252 -24.02 -14.78 -22.87
C ALA A 252 -24.98 -13.74 -23.50
N GLY A 253 -24.47 -12.74 -24.24
CA GLY A 253 -25.30 -11.77 -24.96
C GLY A 253 -25.30 -10.35 -24.38
N ASP A 254 -24.61 -10.09 -23.27
CA ASP A 254 -24.45 -8.73 -22.80
C ASP A 254 -23.68 -7.87 -23.84
N ARG A 255 -24.16 -6.67 -24.06
CA ARG A 255 -23.59 -5.69 -25.01
C ARG A 255 -23.30 -4.37 -24.31
N SER A 256 -23.17 -4.37 -22.99
CA SER A 256 -22.89 -3.14 -22.25
C SER A 256 -21.50 -2.58 -22.56
N ARG A 257 -21.43 -1.27 -22.72
CA ARG A 257 -20.14 -0.54 -22.85
C ARG A 257 -19.20 -0.86 -21.69
N LYS A 258 -19.74 -1.03 -20.49
CA LYS A 258 -18.97 -1.35 -19.29
C LYS A 258 -18.16 -2.64 -19.47
N ASN A 259 -18.79 -3.72 -19.89
CA ASN A 259 -18.12 -5.01 -20.06
C ASN A 259 -17.15 -5.00 -21.24
N LEU A 260 -17.46 -4.32 -22.34
CA LEU A 260 -16.50 -4.20 -23.42
C LEU A 260 -15.24 -3.44 -22.97
N LEU A 261 -15.36 -2.37 -22.20
CA LEU A 261 -14.21 -1.63 -21.67
C LEU A 261 -13.28 -2.49 -20.81
N GLU A 262 -13.80 -3.49 -20.11
CA GLU A 262 -12.98 -4.42 -19.31
C GLU A 262 -12.15 -5.37 -20.18
N ILE A 263 -12.60 -5.71 -21.40
CA ILE A 263 -11.97 -6.75 -22.23
C ILE A 263 -11.41 -6.27 -23.56
N MET A 264 -11.82 -5.10 -24.09
CA MET A 264 -11.49 -4.68 -25.45
C MET A 264 -9.99 -4.68 -25.79
N ASN A 265 -9.14 -4.39 -24.81
CA ASN A 265 -7.68 -4.37 -24.93
C ASN A 265 -6.99 -5.32 -23.93
N ARG A 266 -7.61 -6.42 -23.60
CA ARG A 266 -7.08 -7.49 -22.73
C ARG A 266 -7.37 -8.86 -23.35
N PRO A 267 -6.54 -9.39 -24.26
CA PRO A 267 -5.25 -8.89 -24.79
C PRO A 267 -5.37 -7.63 -25.65
N ASN A 268 -4.19 -7.03 -25.95
CA ASN A 268 -4.08 -5.78 -26.68
C ASN A 268 -4.69 -5.86 -28.10
N ARG A 269 -5.77 -5.08 -28.33
CA ARG A 269 -6.45 -4.96 -29.63
C ARG A 269 -6.42 -3.53 -30.18
N TYR A 270 -5.97 -2.56 -29.36
CA TYR A 270 -5.85 -1.14 -29.72
C TYR A 270 -7.19 -0.47 -30.08
N ILE A 271 -8.30 -0.96 -29.50
CA ILE A 271 -9.62 -0.33 -29.67
C ILE A 271 -9.65 0.94 -28.82
N SER A 272 -9.94 2.10 -29.45
CA SER A 272 -10.06 3.37 -28.73
C SER A 272 -11.37 3.45 -27.96
N ARG A 273 -11.33 4.12 -26.81
CA ARG A 273 -12.53 4.43 -26.03
C ARG A 273 -13.48 5.40 -26.77
N GLU A 274 -12.93 6.23 -27.68
CA GLU A 274 -13.66 7.17 -28.49
C GLU A 274 -14.56 6.49 -29.54
N ALA A 275 -14.24 5.25 -29.92
CA ALA A 275 -15.09 4.44 -30.79
C ALA A 275 -16.38 3.93 -30.11
N LEU A 276 -16.51 4.14 -28.79
CA LEU A 276 -17.59 3.60 -27.95
C LEU A 276 -18.48 4.73 -27.43
N ASN A 277 -19.31 5.31 -28.28
CA ASN A 277 -20.16 6.46 -27.94
C ASN A 277 -21.52 6.07 -27.32
N SER A 278 -21.96 4.80 -27.47
CA SER A 278 -23.23 4.31 -26.96
C SER A 278 -23.06 3.51 -25.66
N SER A 279 -24.08 3.44 -24.83
CA SER A 279 -24.16 2.57 -23.66
C SER A 279 -24.27 1.09 -24.03
N GLN A 280 -24.79 0.78 -25.20
CA GLN A 280 -24.87 -0.54 -25.81
C GLN A 280 -23.90 -0.63 -27.00
N ILE A 281 -23.21 -1.75 -27.12
CA ILE A 281 -22.21 -1.96 -28.15
C ILE A 281 -22.81 -2.68 -29.36
N ASN A 282 -22.58 -2.10 -30.54
CA ASN A 282 -22.86 -2.70 -31.82
C ASN A 282 -21.53 -2.92 -32.56
N PHE A 283 -21.16 -4.18 -32.80
CA PHE A 283 -19.90 -4.51 -33.49
C PHE A 283 -19.89 -4.01 -34.96
N ASN A 284 -21.04 -3.82 -35.61
CA ASN A 284 -21.10 -3.25 -36.96
C ASN A 284 -20.76 -1.76 -36.93
N GLU A 285 -21.28 -1.00 -35.98
CA GLU A 285 -20.92 0.41 -35.77
C GLU A 285 -19.45 0.56 -35.43
N LEU A 286 -18.90 -0.37 -34.65
CA LEU A 286 -17.49 -0.37 -34.29
C LEU A 286 -16.59 -0.63 -35.53
N ARG A 287 -16.99 -1.55 -36.42
CA ARG A 287 -16.30 -1.76 -37.72
C ARG A 287 -16.43 -0.55 -38.63
N GLU A 288 -17.57 0.10 -38.68
CA GLU A 288 -17.76 1.31 -39.50
C GLU A 288 -16.86 2.46 -39.03
N TYR A 289 -16.69 2.60 -37.71
CA TYR A 289 -15.74 3.58 -37.15
C TYR A 289 -14.29 3.36 -37.63
N TYR A 290 -13.90 2.11 -37.86
CA TYR A 290 -12.56 1.72 -38.29
C TYR A 290 -12.49 1.29 -39.77
N LYS A 291 -13.47 1.64 -40.60
CA LYS A 291 -13.54 1.19 -42.00
C LYS A 291 -12.31 1.45 -42.85
N ASP A 292 -11.52 2.47 -42.52
CA ASP A 292 -10.27 2.81 -43.20
C ASP A 292 -9.05 2.03 -42.68
N LYS A 293 -9.27 1.05 -41.75
CA LYS A 293 -8.22 0.25 -41.10
C LYS A 293 -8.61 -1.23 -41.07
N ASP A 294 -8.37 -1.94 -42.15
CA ASP A 294 -8.76 -3.37 -42.31
C ASP A 294 -8.29 -4.23 -41.14
N TRP A 295 -7.04 -4.05 -40.68
CA TRP A 295 -6.50 -4.79 -39.56
C TRP A 295 -7.26 -4.59 -38.25
N MET A 296 -7.91 -3.44 -38.05
CA MET A 296 -8.78 -3.19 -36.90
C MET A 296 -10.12 -3.89 -37.04
N CYS A 297 -10.70 -3.86 -38.24
CA CYS A 297 -11.92 -4.59 -38.56
C CYS A 297 -11.74 -6.12 -38.36
N ASP A 298 -10.60 -6.66 -38.72
CA ASP A 298 -10.23 -8.06 -38.47
C ASP A 298 -10.15 -8.40 -36.99
N ARG A 299 -9.52 -7.54 -36.19
CA ARG A 299 -9.43 -7.71 -34.72
C ARG A 299 -10.80 -7.67 -34.05
N ILE A 300 -11.68 -6.76 -34.48
CA ILE A 300 -13.06 -6.66 -33.99
C ILE A 300 -13.84 -7.91 -34.37
N THR A 301 -13.73 -8.37 -35.61
CA THR A 301 -14.38 -9.59 -36.10
C THR A 301 -13.88 -10.83 -35.37
N THR A 302 -12.58 -10.90 -35.09
CA THR A 302 -11.99 -11.96 -34.28
C THR A 302 -12.55 -11.95 -32.85
N LEU A 303 -12.65 -10.78 -32.22
CA LEU A 303 -13.25 -10.66 -30.88
C LEU A 303 -14.70 -11.13 -30.88
N GLU A 304 -15.51 -10.69 -31.82
CA GLU A 304 -16.92 -11.10 -31.94
C GLU A 304 -17.07 -12.61 -32.17
N THR A 305 -16.19 -13.20 -33.00
CA THR A 305 -16.12 -14.65 -33.24
C THR A 305 -15.74 -15.40 -31.97
N HIS A 306 -14.75 -14.93 -31.23
CA HIS A 306 -14.33 -15.53 -29.96
C HIS A 306 -15.48 -15.49 -28.92
N LEU A 307 -16.21 -14.36 -28.81
CA LEU A 307 -17.36 -14.26 -27.91
C LEU A 307 -18.47 -15.27 -28.28
N ARG A 308 -18.71 -15.48 -29.58
CA ARG A 308 -19.69 -16.47 -30.05
C ARG A 308 -19.25 -17.91 -29.71
N ILE A 309 -17.96 -18.24 -29.90
CA ILE A 309 -17.40 -19.54 -29.50
C ILE A 309 -17.56 -19.74 -27.99
N LEU A 310 -17.19 -18.73 -27.17
CA LEU A 310 -17.31 -18.80 -25.72
C LEU A 310 -18.73 -19.14 -25.27
N GLY A 311 -19.76 -18.60 -25.93
CA GLY A 311 -21.17 -18.87 -25.62
C GLY A 311 -21.61 -20.32 -25.84
N THR A 312 -20.81 -21.14 -26.56
CA THR A 312 -21.08 -22.56 -26.80
C THR A 312 -20.33 -23.50 -25.85
N LEU A 313 -19.38 -22.97 -25.06
CA LEU A 313 -18.51 -23.77 -24.22
C LEU A 313 -19.04 -23.90 -22.79
N SER A 314 -18.66 -24.99 -22.11
CA SER A 314 -18.85 -25.07 -20.65
C SER A 314 -18.00 -24.01 -19.93
N PRO A 315 -18.35 -23.56 -18.71
CA PRO A 315 -17.60 -22.52 -18.02
C PRO A 315 -16.11 -22.80 -17.88
N PHE A 316 -15.73 -24.03 -17.58
CA PHE A 316 -14.33 -24.43 -17.48
C PHE A 316 -13.61 -24.36 -18.83
N ALA A 317 -14.22 -24.85 -19.90
CA ALA A 317 -13.67 -24.79 -21.24
C ALA A 317 -13.58 -23.34 -21.74
N ALA A 318 -14.57 -22.50 -21.43
CA ALA A 318 -14.58 -21.08 -21.77
C ALA A 318 -13.41 -20.33 -21.10
N ILE A 319 -13.17 -20.53 -19.81
CA ILE A 319 -12.03 -19.92 -19.12
C ILE A 319 -10.70 -20.36 -19.73
N ASN A 320 -10.55 -21.66 -20.05
CA ASN A 320 -9.34 -22.15 -20.70
C ASN A 320 -9.16 -21.59 -22.12
N PHE A 321 -10.24 -21.40 -22.87
CA PHE A 321 -10.21 -20.76 -24.18
C PHE A 321 -9.80 -19.27 -24.06
N ILE A 322 -10.33 -18.53 -23.10
CA ILE A 322 -9.90 -17.14 -22.84
C ILE A 322 -8.39 -17.12 -22.55
N ARG A 323 -7.92 -17.97 -21.63
CA ARG A 323 -6.52 -18.01 -21.21
C ARG A 323 -5.59 -18.31 -22.37
N LYS A 324 -5.82 -19.41 -23.09
CA LYS A 324 -4.89 -19.95 -24.10
C LYS A 324 -5.29 -19.60 -25.52
N GLY A 325 -6.55 -19.78 -25.88
CA GLY A 325 -7.02 -19.58 -27.26
C GLY A 325 -7.13 -18.12 -27.67
N MET A 326 -7.37 -17.21 -26.72
CA MET A 326 -7.44 -15.78 -26.99
C MET A 326 -6.17 -15.01 -26.63
N GLY A 327 -5.13 -15.69 -26.11
CA GLY A 327 -3.85 -15.05 -25.77
C GLY A 327 -3.88 -14.23 -24.47
N PHE A 328 -4.83 -14.48 -23.57
CA PHE A 328 -4.92 -13.70 -22.32
C PHE A 328 -3.81 -14.05 -21.32
N GLU A 329 -3.35 -15.31 -21.34
CA GLU A 329 -2.25 -15.75 -20.47
C GLU A 329 -0.90 -15.15 -20.89
N GLU A 330 -0.63 -15.04 -22.19
CA GLU A 330 0.53 -14.34 -22.74
C GLU A 330 0.50 -12.85 -22.36
N TYR A 331 -0.64 -12.22 -22.55
CA TYR A 331 -0.84 -10.82 -22.14
C TYR A 331 -0.59 -10.57 -20.65
N LEU A 332 -0.83 -11.55 -19.79
CA LEU A 332 -0.57 -11.41 -18.34
C LEU A 332 0.92 -11.58 -17.99
N ARG A 333 1.73 -12.15 -18.89
CA ARG A 333 3.16 -12.35 -18.69
C ARG A 333 4.01 -11.20 -19.22
N GLU A 334 3.45 -10.40 -20.14
CA GLU A 334 4.04 -9.14 -20.60
C GLU A 334 3.87 -8.00 -19.59
#